data_315705da66b2aba6c43e2eb49aefe934
#
_entry.id   315705da66b2aba6c43e2eb49aefe934
#
_cell.length_a   1.000
_cell.length_b   1.000
_cell.length_c   1.000
_cell.angle_alpha   90.00
_cell.angle_beta   90.00
_cell.angle_gamma   90.00
#
_symmetry.space_group_name_H-M   'P 1'
#
loop_
_entity.id
_entity.type
_entity.pdbx_description
1 polymer ?
#
loop_
_entity_poly.entity_id
_entity_poly.type
_entity_poly.pdbx_seq_one_letter_code
_entity_poly.pdbx_strand_id
1 'polypeptide(L)'
;FTYRNEGEKEKAESQALKMLQKSYQRFPDVDNCYAGKVTELEKRRALKELNLIRQAHGLEAVGYDETKDRFTTASALISSANRLLDHYPSSRLKCYSKDGYEGSRHSNMHLTSDYIVFLPENFAEKVIDELIIDDNVFSLGHRLWFLDPFLGDISYGRVTHVDNHQRVADAVSIYISNTRQNIINTKADYIAYPDKNYPSNWFTLDW
;
A
#
# COMPACT_ATOMS: atom_id res chain seq x y z
N PHE A 1 -17.39 -1.51 -18.46
CA PHE A 1 -17.60 -0.06 -18.48
C PHE A 1 -17.50 0.39 -19.93
N THR A 2 -18.57 0.91 -20.53
CA THR A 2 -18.56 1.42 -21.90
C THR A 2 -18.87 2.89 -21.88
N TYR A 3 -17.98 3.72 -22.42
CA TYR A 3 -18.23 5.15 -22.64
C TYR A 3 -19.12 5.30 -23.87
N ARG A 4 -20.01 6.30 -23.87
CA ARG A 4 -20.90 6.59 -25.02
C ARG A 4 -20.14 7.20 -26.19
N ASN A 5 -19.05 7.91 -25.90
CA ASN A 5 -18.18 8.54 -26.91
C ASN A 5 -16.79 8.86 -26.29
N GLU A 6 -15.84 9.24 -27.16
CA GLU A 6 -14.47 9.56 -26.76
C GLU A 6 -14.40 10.74 -25.79
N GLY A 7 -15.24 11.77 -25.93
CA GLY A 7 -15.25 12.92 -25.04
C GLY A 7 -15.68 12.57 -23.59
N GLU A 8 -16.59 11.62 -23.40
CA GLU A 8 -16.93 11.13 -22.06
C GLU A 8 -15.76 10.37 -21.43
N LYS A 9 -15.04 9.58 -22.21
CA LYS A 9 -13.85 8.84 -21.77
C LYS A 9 -12.76 9.82 -21.34
N GLU A 10 -12.37 10.77 -22.17
CA GLU A 10 -11.35 11.78 -21.87
C GLU A 10 -11.70 12.58 -20.59
N LYS A 11 -12.98 12.93 -20.42
CA LYS A 11 -13.45 13.63 -19.22
C LYS A 11 -13.27 12.76 -17.96
N ALA A 12 -13.64 11.48 -18.03
CA ALA A 12 -13.49 10.55 -16.91
C ALA A 12 -12.01 10.34 -16.54
N GLU A 13 -11.15 10.14 -17.54
CA GLU A 13 -9.70 9.99 -17.36
C GLU A 13 -9.07 11.25 -16.74
N SER A 14 -9.45 12.44 -17.23
CA SER A 14 -8.99 13.71 -16.66
C SER A 14 -9.44 13.91 -15.22
N GLN A 15 -10.66 13.52 -14.87
CA GLN A 15 -11.15 13.58 -13.49
C GLN A 15 -10.39 12.61 -12.60
N ALA A 16 -10.20 11.36 -13.03
CA ALA A 16 -9.46 10.37 -12.30
C ALA A 16 -8.01 10.80 -12.04
N LEU A 17 -7.34 11.39 -13.04
CA LEU A 17 -5.99 11.93 -12.87
C LEU A 17 -5.94 13.06 -11.83
N LYS A 18 -6.91 13.99 -11.87
CA LYS A 18 -7.00 15.07 -10.87
C LYS A 18 -7.22 14.54 -9.45
N MET A 19 -7.98 13.44 -9.31
CA MET A 19 -8.21 12.80 -8.02
C MET A 19 -6.94 12.11 -7.52
N LEU A 20 -6.28 11.35 -8.39
CA LEU A 20 -5.00 10.72 -8.08
C LEU A 20 -3.94 11.75 -7.65
N GLN A 21 -3.86 12.88 -8.35
CA GLN A 21 -2.91 13.95 -8.02
C GLN A 21 -3.11 14.53 -6.61
N LYS A 22 -4.32 14.47 -6.03
CA LYS A 22 -4.58 14.92 -4.65
C LYS A 22 -3.89 14.07 -3.59
N SER A 23 -3.52 12.83 -3.91
CA SER A 23 -2.73 11.97 -3.02
C SER A 23 -1.26 12.40 -2.93
N TYR A 24 -0.82 13.33 -3.77
CA TYR A 24 0.58 13.75 -3.85
C TYR A 24 0.77 15.24 -3.58
N GLN A 25 1.81 15.57 -2.82
CA GLN A 25 2.37 16.93 -2.75
C GLN A 25 3.20 17.24 -4.01
N ARG A 26 3.89 16.22 -4.54
CA ARG A 26 4.60 16.24 -5.81
C ARG A 26 4.34 14.93 -6.52
N PHE A 27 3.78 15.02 -7.72
CA PHE A 27 3.45 13.83 -8.50
C PHE A 27 4.71 13.11 -8.97
N PRO A 28 4.72 11.76 -9.02
CA PRO A 28 5.87 10.98 -9.49
C PRO A 28 6.19 11.25 -10.97
N ASP A 29 7.48 11.15 -11.30
CA ASP A 29 7.97 11.05 -12.68
C ASP A 29 8.84 9.79 -12.78
N VAL A 30 8.18 8.66 -13.01
CA VAL A 30 8.80 7.34 -12.98
C VAL A 30 9.77 7.14 -14.13
N ASP A 31 9.57 7.85 -15.26
CA ASP A 31 10.49 7.77 -16.39
C ASP A 31 11.85 8.38 -16.06
N ASN A 32 11.88 9.40 -15.24
CA ASN A 32 13.09 10.03 -14.71
C ASN A 32 13.48 9.51 -13.32
N CYS A 33 12.92 8.38 -12.86
CA CYS A 33 13.17 7.81 -11.54
C CYS A 33 12.91 8.78 -10.37
N TYR A 34 11.94 9.66 -10.53
CA TYR A 34 11.49 10.55 -9.47
C TYR A 34 10.22 9.98 -8.81
N ALA A 35 10.34 9.60 -7.55
CA ALA A 35 9.25 8.94 -6.81
C ALA A 35 8.11 9.87 -6.40
N GLY A 36 8.28 11.18 -6.53
CA GLY A 36 7.31 12.15 -6.03
C GLY A 36 7.30 12.24 -4.51
N LYS A 37 6.20 12.78 -3.97
CA LYS A 37 5.97 12.85 -2.53
C LYS A 37 4.47 12.74 -2.26
N VAL A 38 4.05 11.72 -1.54
CA VAL A 38 2.66 11.57 -1.08
C VAL A 38 2.31 12.61 -0.02
N THR A 39 1.01 12.90 0.12
CA THR A 39 0.52 13.81 1.16
C THR A 39 0.54 13.15 2.53
N GLU A 40 0.62 13.97 3.58
CA GLU A 40 0.46 13.49 4.95
C GLU A 40 -0.95 12.93 5.21
N LEU A 41 -1.94 13.37 4.45
CA LEU A 41 -3.29 12.82 4.52
C LEU A 41 -3.32 11.35 4.05
N GLU A 42 -2.65 11.03 2.96
CA GLU A 42 -2.56 9.67 2.42
C GLU A 42 -1.91 8.72 3.43
N LYS A 43 -0.78 9.13 4.03
CA LYS A 43 -0.10 8.35 5.08
C LYS A 43 -0.99 8.12 6.31
N ARG A 44 -1.68 9.18 6.77
CA ARG A 44 -2.60 9.08 7.92
C ARG A 44 -3.80 8.18 7.64
N ARG A 45 -4.31 8.13 6.41
CA ARG A 45 -5.38 7.22 6.02
C ARG A 45 -4.94 5.77 6.14
N ALA A 46 -3.79 5.41 5.57
CA ALA A 46 -3.23 4.06 5.69
C ALA A 46 -3.03 3.66 7.16
N LEU A 47 -2.39 4.52 7.96
CA LEU A 47 -2.15 4.27 9.39
C LEU A 47 -3.45 4.10 10.17
N LYS A 48 -4.43 4.97 9.91
CA LYS A 48 -5.73 4.92 10.58
C LYS A 48 -6.46 3.61 10.27
N GLU A 49 -6.49 3.21 9.01
CA GLU A 49 -7.15 1.96 8.59
C GLU A 49 -6.51 0.75 9.25
N LEU A 50 -5.19 0.64 9.20
CA LEU A 50 -4.47 -0.42 9.90
C LEU A 50 -4.80 -0.44 11.40
N ASN A 51 -4.84 0.71 12.05
CA ASN A 51 -5.12 0.78 13.49
C ASN A 51 -6.59 0.45 13.82
N LEU A 52 -7.54 0.75 12.94
CA LEU A 52 -8.93 0.28 13.09
C LEU A 52 -9.00 -1.24 13.05
N ILE A 53 -8.30 -1.86 12.10
CA ILE A 53 -8.22 -3.31 11.97
C ILE A 53 -7.55 -3.92 13.22
N ARG A 54 -6.42 -3.40 13.66
CA ARG A 54 -5.70 -3.89 14.84
C ARG A 54 -6.57 -3.80 16.11
N GLN A 55 -7.27 -2.69 16.29
CA GLN A 55 -8.20 -2.51 17.43
C GLN A 55 -9.35 -3.51 17.41
N ALA A 56 -9.90 -3.82 16.23
CA ALA A 56 -10.93 -4.85 16.08
C ALA A 56 -10.44 -6.24 16.52
N HIS A 57 -9.12 -6.48 16.42
CA HIS A 57 -8.47 -7.73 16.87
C HIS A 57 -7.92 -7.66 18.31
N GLY A 58 -8.24 -6.62 19.06
CA GLY A 58 -7.75 -6.43 20.44
C GLY A 58 -6.26 -6.08 20.53
N LEU A 59 -5.65 -5.63 19.43
CA LEU A 59 -4.25 -5.22 19.38
C LEU A 59 -4.11 -3.72 19.63
N GLU A 60 -2.96 -3.31 20.17
CA GLU A 60 -2.62 -1.90 20.28
C GLU A 60 -2.39 -1.24 18.92
N ALA A 61 -2.69 0.06 18.86
CA ALA A 61 -2.38 0.87 17.71
C ALA A 61 -0.85 0.97 17.50
N VAL A 62 -0.44 0.98 16.25
CA VAL A 62 0.95 1.23 15.85
C VAL A 62 1.17 2.71 15.56
N GLY A 63 2.43 3.16 15.66
CA GLY A 63 2.84 4.51 15.30
C GLY A 63 3.27 4.64 13.84
N TYR A 64 3.86 5.80 13.52
CA TYR A 64 4.41 6.10 12.20
C TYR A 64 5.88 6.52 12.31
N ASP A 65 6.76 5.85 11.57
CA ASP A 65 8.19 6.18 11.50
C ASP A 65 8.53 6.89 10.18
N GLU A 66 8.55 8.22 10.19
CA GLU A 66 8.89 9.03 9.02
C GLU A 66 10.33 8.79 8.52
N THR A 67 11.22 8.30 9.38
CA THR A 67 12.62 8.02 8.97
C THR A 67 12.72 6.90 7.94
N LYS A 68 11.68 6.07 7.83
CA LYS A 68 11.56 4.96 6.87
C LYS A 68 10.88 5.34 5.55
N ASP A 69 10.31 6.55 5.44
CA ASP A 69 9.63 7.01 4.22
C ASP A 69 10.51 6.91 2.98
N ARG A 70 11.81 7.18 3.12
CA ARG A 70 12.77 7.05 2.01
C ARG A 70 12.85 5.63 1.46
N PHE A 71 12.74 4.61 2.32
CA PHE A 71 12.80 3.21 1.93
C PHE A 71 11.51 2.77 1.24
N THR A 72 10.36 3.11 1.82
CA THR A 72 9.06 2.75 1.26
C THR A 72 8.82 3.43 -0.09
N THR A 73 9.17 4.70 -0.18
CA THR A 73 9.03 5.47 -1.42
C THR A 73 9.95 4.94 -2.53
N ALA A 74 11.21 4.60 -2.20
CA ALA A 74 12.15 4.03 -3.17
C ALA A 74 11.76 2.60 -3.59
N SER A 75 11.22 1.78 -2.68
CA SER A 75 10.66 0.46 -2.98
C SER A 75 9.47 0.55 -3.93
N ALA A 76 8.50 1.41 -3.63
CA ALA A 76 7.34 1.64 -4.47
C ALA A 76 7.75 2.16 -5.88
N LEU A 77 8.81 2.97 -5.97
CA LEU A 77 9.35 3.44 -7.24
C LEU A 77 9.88 2.28 -8.10
N ILE A 78 10.67 1.37 -7.53
CA ILE A 78 11.16 0.19 -8.26
C ILE A 78 9.97 -0.64 -8.76
N SER A 79 8.99 -0.92 -7.89
CA SER A 79 7.83 -1.74 -8.23
C SER A 79 6.97 -1.10 -9.32
N SER A 80 6.68 0.19 -9.23
CA SER A 80 5.91 0.94 -10.22
C SER A 80 6.63 1.00 -11.57
N ALA A 81 7.96 1.29 -11.58
CA ALA A 81 8.77 1.43 -12.78
C ALA A 81 8.90 0.14 -13.60
N ASN A 82 8.82 -1.01 -12.93
CA ASN A 82 9.00 -2.34 -13.55
C ASN A 82 7.70 -3.15 -13.61
N ARG A 83 6.59 -2.64 -13.08
CA ARG A 83 5.31 -3.36 -12.93
C ARG A 83 5.51 -4.75 -12.28
N LEU A 84 6.32 -4.80 -11.23
CA LEU A 84 6.76 -6.02 -10.58
C LEU A 84 6.83 -5.86 -9.07
N LEU A 85 6.30 -6.83 -8.31
CA LEU A 85 6.56 -6.98 -6.89
C LEU A 85 7.70 -7.98 -6.68
N ASP A 86 8.75 -7.54 -6.02
CA ASP A 86 9.89 -8.39 -5.66
C ASP A 86 10.50 -7.87 -4.35
N HIS A 87 10.54 -8.72 -3.32
CA HIS A 87 11.18 -8.38 -2.04
C HIS A 87 12.71 -8.29 -2.14
N TYR A 88 13.30 -8.82 -3.21
CA TYR A 88 14.73 -8.82 -3.46
C TYR A 88 15.06 -8.29 -4.85
N PRO A 89 14.65 -7.05 -5.18
CA PRO A 89 14.74 -6.54 -6.53
C PRO A 89 16.20 -6.52 -7.04
N SER A 90 16.37 -7.02 -8.26
CA SER A 90 17.67 -7.02 -8.93
C SER A 90 18.16 -5.59 -9.16
N SER A 91 19.47 -5.38 -9.00
CA SER A 91 20.12 -4.09 -9.29
C SER A 91 20.05 -3.66 -10.77
N ARG A 92 19.54 -4.53 -11.65
CA ARG A 92 19.34 -4.24 -13.09
C ARG A 92 17.98 -3.62 -13.38
N LEU A 93 17.05 -3.60 -12.39
CA LEU A 93 15.73 -3.03 -12.58
C LEU A 93 15.80 -1.51 -12.71
N LYS A 94 14.87 -0.95 -13.49
CA LYS A 94 14.69 0.50 -13.64
C LYS A 94 14.50 1.15 -12.26
N CYS A 95 15.12 2.27 -12.02
CA CYS A 95 15.05 3.04 -10.78
C CYS A 95 15.54 2.30 -9.51
N TYR A 96 16.33 1.26 -9.67
CA TYR A 96 16.91 0.55 -8.53
C TYR A 96 17.76 1.50 -7.65
N SER A 97 17.63 1.33 -6.35
CA SER A 97 18.49 1.95 -5.34
C SER A 97 18.67 1.03 -4.14
N LYS A 98 19.72 1.25 -3.34
CA LYS A 98 19.92 0.50 -2.09
C LYS A 98 18.78 0.74 -1.09
N ASP A 99 18.28 1.98 -1.02
CA ASP A 99 17.13 2.31 -0.16
C ASP A 99 15.87 1.57 -0.64
N GLY A 100 15.64 1.48 -1.95
CA GLY A 100 14.54 0.72 -2.51
C GLY A 100 14.65 -0.79 -2.26
N TYR A 101 15.84 -1.35 -2.37
CA TYR A 101 16.09 -2.74 -2.00
C TYR A 101 15.79 -3.00 -0.51
N GLU A 102 16.27 -2.12 0.36
CA GLU A 102 16.03 -2.20 1.81
C GLU A 102 14.54 -2.07 2.14
N GLY A 103 13.84 -1.13 1.47
CA GLY A 103 12.40 -0.98 1.60
C GLY A 103 11.64 -2.21 1.16
N SER A 104 11.99 -2.80 0.01
CA SER A 104 11.31 -4.00 -0.52
C SER A 104 11.43 -5.21 0.42
N ARG A 105 12.60 -5.38 1.04
CA ARG A 105 12.84 -6.50 1.96
C ARG A 105 12.02 -6.44 3.25
N HIS A 106 11.64 -5.25 3.69
CA HIS A 106 11.04 -5.01 5.00
C HIS A 106 9.61 -4.48 4.91
N SER A 107 8.99 -4.53 3.73
CA SER A 107 7.65 -4.00 3.53
C SER A 107 6.64 -5.08 3.15
N ASN A 108 5.40 -4.89 3.60
CA ASN A 108 4.26 -5.39 2.89
C ASN A 108 4.09 -4.57 1.61
N MET A 109 3.96 -5.23 0.47
CA MET A 109 3.98 -4.57 -0.85
C MET A 109 2.71 -4.88 -1.62
N HIS A 110 2.23 -3.87 -2.36
CA HIS A 110 1.06 -3.98 -3.21
C HIS A 110 1.30 -3.32 -4.57
N LEU A 111 0.74 -3.88 -5.64
CA LEU A 111 0.82 -3.32 -6.99
C LEU A 111 -0.52 -3.49 -7.70
N THR A 112 -1.15 -2.37 -8.02
CA THR A 112 -2.31 -2.32 -8.92
C THR A 112 -1.85 -2.02 -10.35
N SER A 113 -2.30 -2.85 -11.30
CA SER A 113 -2.15 -2.59 -12.74
C SER A 113 -3.53 -2.55 -13.38
N ASP A 114 -4.03 -1.35 -13.66
CA ASP A 114 -5.37 -1.13 -14.20
C ASP A 114 -5.44 0.18 -15.02
N TYR A 115 -6.63 0.58 -15.46
CA TYR A 115 -6.86 1.92 -15.99
C TYR A 115 -7.11 2.91 -14.85
N ILE A 116 -6.65 4.15 -15.04
CA ILE A 116 -6.71 5.21 -14.01
C ILE A 116 -8.14 5.44 -13.49
N VAL A 117 -9.15 5.24 -14.32
CA VAL A 117 -10.57 5.44 -13.97
C VAL A 117 -11.10 4.42 -12.95
N PHE A 118 -10.38 3.33 -12.72
CA PHE A 118 -10.74 2.31 -11.74
C PHE A 118 -10.03 2.45 -10.40
N LEU A 119 -9.10 3.40 -10.27
CA LEU A 119 -8.48 3.67 -8.97
C LEU A 119 -9.50 4.29 -8.01
N PRO A 120 -9.68 3.73 -6.82
CA PRO A 120 -10.61 4.26 -5.83
C PRO A 120 -10.07 5.53 -5.16
N GLU A 121 -10.98 6.41 -4.70
CA GLU A 121 -10.60 7.61 -3.94
C GLU A 121 -9.96 7.30 -2.57
N ASN A 122 -10.38 6.20 -1.95
CA ASN A 122 -9.87 5.68 -0.68
C ASN A 122 -8.78 4.63 -0.89
N PHE A 123 -7.86 4.88 -1.81
CA PHE A 123 -6.87 3.90 -2.23
C PHE A 123 -5.98 3.42 -1.08
N ALA A 124 -5.56 4.33 -0.19
CA ALA A 124 -4.69 3.97 0.94
C ALA A 124 -5.37 2.98 1.88
N GLU A 125 -6.65 3.20 2.21
CA GLU A 125 -7.46 2.31 3.04
C GLU A 125 -7.65 0.97 2.33
N LYS A 126 -8.02 1.01 1.05
CA LYS A 126 -8.26 -0.22 0.27
C LYS A 126 -7.03 -1.11 0.17
N VAL A 127 -5.84 -0.55 0.02
CA VAL A 127 -4.60 -1.33 0.00
C VAL A 127 -4.36 -2.03 1.34
N ILE A 128 -4.65 -1.37 2.46
CA ILE A 128 -4.57 -2.01 3.79
C ILE A 128 -5.55 -3.18 3.87
N ASP A 129 -6.80 -2.99 3.44
CA ASP A 129 -7.82 -4.05 3.43
C ASP A 129 -7.38 -5.25 2.57
N GLU A 130 -6.89 -5.00 1.36
CA GLU A 130 -6.42 -6.05 0.45
C GLU A 130 -5.23 -6.84 1.03
N LEU A 131 -4.29 -6.17 1.69
CA LEU A 131 -3.17 -6.82 2.36
C LEU A 131 -3.58 -7.60 3.63
N ILE A 132 -4.66 -7.22 4.29
CA ILE A 132 -5.24 -7.96 5.41
C ILE A 132 -6.05 -9.17 4.92
N ILE A 133 -6.83 -9.01 3.86
CA ILE A 133 -7.57 -10.12 3.22
C ILE A 133 -6.57 -11.16 2.73
N ASP A 134 -5.46 -10.71 2.18
CA ASP A 134 -4.32 -11.53 1.74
C ASP A 134 -4.75 -12.64 0.75
N ASP A 135 -5.69 -12.29 -0.14
CA ASP A 135 -6.28 -13.20 -1.10
C ASP A 135 -5.22 -13.78 -2.04
N ASN A 136 -5.33 -15.09 -2.32
CA ASN A 136 -4.37 -15.85 -3.13
C ASN A 136 -2.91 -15.86 -2.62
N VAL A 137 -2.65 -15.43 -1.38
CA VAL A 137 -1.33 -15.50 -0.74
C VAL A 137 -1.30 -16.63 0.29
N PHE A 138 -0.86 -17.81 -0.11
CA PHE A 138 -0.86 -19.00 0.75
C PHE A 138 -0.13 -18.84 2.09
N SER A 139 0.89 -17.98 2.14
CA SER A 139 1.64 -17.72 3.37
C SER A 139 0.90 -16.83 4.36
N LEU A 140 -0.13 -16.08 3.89
CA LEU A 140 -0.82 -15.03 4.65
C LEU A 140 0.16 -14.02 5.25
N GLY A 141 1.27 -13.77 4.54
CA GLY A 141 2.42 -13.04 5.07
C GLY A 141 2.09 -11.60 5.43
N HIS A 142 1.32 -10.90 4.59
CA HIS A 142 0.96 -9.50 4.84
C HIS A 142 0.09 -9.38 6.09
N ARG A 143 -0.93 -10.23 6.22
CA ARG A 143 -1.82 -10.30 7.39
C ARG A 143 -1.05 -10.59 8.66
N LEU A 144 -0.17 -11.59 8.64
CA LEU A 144 0.63 -11.97 9.81
C LEU A 144 1.46 -10.80 10.34
N TRP A 145 2.09 -10.03 9.46
CA TRP A 145 2.86 -8.85 9.85
C TRP A 145 1.97 -7.73 10.40
N PHE A 146 0.83 -7.46 9.77
CA PHE A 146 -0.07 -6.40 10.24
C PHE A 146 -0.74 -6.72 11.57
N LEU A 147 -0.98 -8.00 11.86
CA LEU A 147 -1.56 -8.47 13.12
C LEU A 147 -0.50 -8.93 14.13
N ASP A 148 0.79 -8.74 13.85
CA ASP A 148 1.84 -9.02 14.82
C ASP A 148 1.67 -8.13 16.07
N PRO A 149 1.50 -8.72 17.27
CA PRO A 149 1.38 -7.95 18.51
C PRO A 149 2.63 -7.12 18.84
N PHE A 150 3.78 -7.47 18.27
CA PHE A 150 5.04 -6.74 18.47
C PHE A 150 5.26 -5.61 17.46
N LEU A 151 4.41 -5.45 16.46
CA LEU A 151 4.53 -4.37 15.50
C LEU A 151 4.46 -3.02 16.22
N GLY A 152 5.52 -2.22 16.07
CA GLY A 152 5.65 -0.90 16.71
C GLY A 152 5.17 0.22 15.82
N ASP A 153 5.80 0.36 14.69
CA ASP A 153 5.56 1.47 13.76
C ASP A 153 5.51 0.97 12.31
N ILE A 154 4.84 1.74 11.47
CA ILE A 154 4.87 1.56 10.03
C ILE A 154 5.37 2.83 9.34
N SER A 155 5.75 2.70 8.08
CA SER A 155 5.93 3.82 7.15
C SER A 155 5.25 3.45 5.84
N TYR A 156 4.74 4.43 5.11
CA TYR A 156 3.95 4.26 3.90
C TYR A 156 4.57 5.02 2.72
N GLY A 157 4.83 4.34 1.62
CA GLY A 157 5.24 4.94 0.36
C GLY A 157 4.35 4.46 -0.78
N ARG A 158 4.02 5.39 -1.70
CA ARG A 158 3.22 5.12 -2.90
C ARG A 158 3.84 5.81 -4.09
N VAL A 159 3.93 5.11 -5.21
CA VAL A 159 4.37 5.66 -6.50
C VAL A 159 3.44 5.16 -7.60
N THR A 160 2.85 6.09 -8.32
CA THR A 160 1.96 5.79 -9.45
C THR A 160 2.60 6.23 -10.74
N HIS A 161 2.75 5.30 -11.67
CA HIS A 161 3.08 5.57 -13.08
C HIS A 161 1.79 5.51 -13.91
N VAL A 162 1.55 6.54 -14.70
CA VAL A 162 0.43 6.59 -15.66
C VAL A 162 1.04 6.65 -17.06
N ASP A 163 0.76 5.65 -17.89
CA ASP A 163 1.25 5.63 -19.27
C ASP A 163 0.34 6.41 -20.24
N ASN A 164 0.77 6.53 -21.49
CA ASN A 164 0.04 7.25 -22.54
C ASN A 164 -1.34 6.64 -22.89
N HIS A 165 -1.61 5.44 -22.44
CA HIS A 165 -2.90 4.74 -22.60
C HIS A 165 -3.77 4.82 -21.36
N GLN A 166 -3.43 5.70 -20.40
CA GLN A 166 -4.11 5.87 -19.12
C GLN A 166 -4.12 4.60 -18.25
N ARG A 167 -3.14 3.71 -18.47
CA ARG A 167 -2.92 2.54 -17.61
C ARG A 167 -1.98 2.93 -16.50
N VAL A 168 -2.32 2.49 -15.30
CA VAL A 168 -1.51 2.76 -14.12
C VAL A 168 -0.66 1.55 -13.72
N ALA A 169 0.47 1.83 -13.10
CA ALA A 169 1.19 0.93 -12.23
C ALA A 169 1.30 1.65 -10.88
N ASP A 170 0.39 1.35 -9.98
CA ASP A 170 0.27 2.02 -8.69
C ASP A 170 0.83 1.09 -7.61
N ALA A 171 2.05 1.37 -7.17
CA ALA A 171 2.78 0.56 -6.22
C ALA A 171 2.77 1.20 -4.83
N VAL A 172 2.54 0.37 -3.81
CA VAL A 172 2.62 0.74 -2.40
C VAL A 172 3.61 -0.17 -1.69
N SER A 173 4.40 0.40 -0.80
CA SER A 173 5.24 -0.30 0.16
C SER A 173 4.96 0.22 1.55
N ILE A 174 4.73 -0.70 2.49
CA ILE A 174 4.45 -0.38 3.90
C ILE A 174 5.53 -1.06 4.73
N TYR A 175 6.49 -0.26 5.23
CA TYR A 175 7.59 -0.76 6.04
C TYR A 175 7.06 -1.28 7.38
N ILE A 176 7.52 -2.45 7.77
CA ILE A 176 7.16 -3.12 9.01
C ILE A 176 8.34 -2.99 9.97
N SER A 177 8.17 -2.21 11.02
CA SER A 177 9.22 -2.00 12.02
C SER A 177 8.85 -2.64 13.35
N ASN A 178 9.60 -3.64 13.75
CA ASN A 178 9.44 -4.31 15.04
C ASN A 178 10.29 -3.60 16.09
N THR A 179 9.73 -2.57 16.69
CA THR A 179 10.44 -1.75 17.69
C THR A 179 10.02 -2.03 19.14
N ARG A 180 8.89 -2.72 19.36
CA ARG A 180 8.38 -3.02 20.70
C ARG A 180 8.79 -4.40 21.16
N GLN A 181 9.97 -4.53 21.74
CA GLN A 181 10.48 -5.83 22.21
C GLN A 181 9.79 -6.38 23.47
N ASN A 182 9.00 -5.59 24.22
CA ASN A 182 8.60 -5.98 25.57
C ASN A 182 7.14 -5.67 25.96
N ILE A 183 6.26 -5.30 25.06
CA ILE A 183 4.88 -4.98 25.44
C ILE A 183 3.90 -5.77 24.56
N ILE A 184 3.58 -6.98 25.03
CA ILE A 184 2.38 -7.67 24.55
C ILE A 184 1.24 -7.18 25.45
N ASN A 185 0.48 -6.20 24.96
CA ASN A 185 -0.71 -5.71 25.67
C ASN A 185 -1.98 -6.26 25.02
N THR A 186 -1.93 -7.51 24.59
CA THR A 186 -3.14 -8.22 24.18
C THR A 186 -3.67 -9.04 25.35
N LYS A 187 -4.95 -8.94 25.61
CA LYS A 187 -5.64 -9.79 26.60
C LYS A 187 -6.04 -11.14 26.02
N ALA A 188 -5.75 -11.37 24.76
CA ALA A 188 -6.10 -12.59 24.03
C ALA A 188 -4.93 -13.57 24.04
N ASP A 189 -5.21 -14.85 24.27
CA ASP A 189 -4.22 -15.93 24.18
C ASP A 189 -3.80 -16.22 22.72
N TYR A 190 -4.62 -15.75 21.75
CA TYR A 190 -4.37 -15.86 20.31
C TYR A 190 -5.09 -14.75 19.56
N ILE A 191 -4.63 -14.46 18.35
CA ILE A 191 -5.25 -13.50 17.43
C ILE A 191 -5.91 -14.30 16.32
N ALA A 192 -7.25 -14.27 16.29
CA ALA A 192 -8.02 -14.95 15.26
C ALA A 192 -8.24 -14.00 14.05
N TYR A 193 -8.28 -14.59 12.87
CA TYR A 193 -8.78 -13.96 11.66
C TYR A 193 -9.65 -14.95 10.90
N PRO A 194 -10.89 -14.61 10.57
CA PRO A 194 -11.65 -13.45 11.06
C PRO A 194 -12.00 -13.56 12.55
N ASP A 195 -12.18 -12.43 13.23
CA ASP A 195 -12.75 -12.37 14.58
C ASP A 195 -14.29 -12.30 14.47
N LYS A 196 -14.98 -12.27 15.61
CA LYS A 196 -16.45 -12.45 15.71
C LYS A 196 -17.30 -11.43 14.93
N ASN A 197 -16.78 -10.24 14.66
CA ASN A 197 -17.52 -9.14 14.04
C ASN A 197 -16.66 -8.42 13.00
N TYR A 198 -16.52 -9.03 11.84
CA TYR A 198 -15.82 -8.41 10.71
C TYR A 198 -16.74 -7.58 9.84
N PRO A 199 -16.29 -6.40 9.37
CA PRO A 199 -16.89 -5.79 8.19
C PRO A 199 -16.83 -6.79 7.03
N SER A 200 -17.93 -6.92 6.30
CA SER A 200 -18.07 -7.93 5.23
C SER A 200 -17.06 -7.76 4.09
N ASN A 201 -16.42 -6.59 3.99
CA ASN A 201 -15.38 -6.28 3.01
C ASN A 201 -13.96 -6.71 3.41
N TRP A 202 -13.76 -7.27 4.62
CA TRP A 202 -12.44 -7.70 5.10
C TRP A 202 -12.15 -9.18 4.87
N PHE A 203 -13.04 -9.91 4.24
CA PHE A 203 -12.77 -11.30 3.86
C PHE A 203 -13.53 -11.68 2.59
N THR A 204 -12.98 -12.60 1.85
CA THR A 204 -13.65 -13.26 0.74
C THR A 204 -14.16 -14.63 1.21
N LEU A 205 -15.23 -15.13 0.60
CA LEU A 205 -15.74 -16.48 0.85
C LEU A 205 -15.04 -17.54 0.01
N ASP A 206 -14.10 -17.14 -0.83
CA ASP A 206 -13.33 -18.05 -1.67
C ASP A 206 -12.16 -18.62 -0.86
N TRP A 207 -12.39 -19.82 -0.36
CA TRP A 207 -11.39 -20.64 0.36
C TRP A 207 -10.94 -21.79 -0.52
#